data_0cdae85693426a106b14e7fda7e67f80
#
_entry.id   0cdae85693426a106b14e7fda7e67f80
#
_cell.length_a   1.000
_cell.length_b   1.000
_cell.length_c   1.000
_cell.angle_alpha   90.00
_cell.angle_beta   90.00
_cell.angle_gamma   90.00
#
_symmetry.space_group_name_H-M   'P 1'
#
loop_
_entity.id
_entity.type
_entity.pdbx_description
1 polymer ?
#
loop_
_entity_poly.entity_id
_entity_poly.type
_entity_poly.pdbx_seq_one_letter_code
_entity_poly.pdbx_strand_id
1 'polypeptide(L)'
;MKKTIKIVLSVLAWILLIFALLITVMVFTSDKNNGVPSLFGRMPMTVESDSMEPTFKKGDLIIAKEIDDINELKVDDVISFWTNEIVEGQNVINTHRIVEIKDDNGTKGFITKGDNNDQNDTYIVYPSKIIGKWTGSRMPVLGRLMKFLKTKTGFLVCILIPMAIFFLFELFKLIMVVIQMRQGDKTPELDEEEIKKRAIEEYLAEQKKAQQESAGEKQQKTETVQSGSKESSEQAQQQTAETDAEKEKSAE
;
A
#
# COMPACT_ATOMS: atom_id res chain seq x y z
N MET A 1 -8.44 16.54 -9.78
CA MET A 1 -8.80 16.55 -8.35
C MET A 1 -9.67 15.37 -7.91
N LYS A 2 -10.87 15.09 -8.47
CA LYS A 2 -11.75 13.97 -8.00
C LYS A 2 -11.11 12.56 -8.10
N LYS A 3 -10.30 12.28 -9.13
CA LYS A 3 -9.60 10.98 -9.27
C LYS A 3 -8.50 10.79 -8.22
N THR A 4 -7.70 11.82 -7.96
CA THR A 4 -6.62 11.80 -6.97
C THR A 4 -7.14 11.56 -5.56
N ILE A 5 -8.24 12.22 -5.18
CA ILE A 5 -8.91 12.03 -3.89
C ILE A 5 -9.41 10.59 -3.74
N LYS A 6 -10.00 9.99 -4.77
CA LYS A 6 -10.44 8.58 -4.73
C LYS A 6 -9.28 7.62 -4.50
N ILE A 7 -8.13 7.84 -5.16
CA ILE A 7 -6.93 7.02 -4.99
C ILE A 7 -6.40 7.15 -3.56
N VAL A 8 -6.27 8.38 -3.04
CA VAL A 8 -5.81 8.61 -1.66
C VAL A 8 -6.72 7.93 -0.64
N LEU A 9 -8.03 8.06 -0.78
CA LEU A 9 -8.99 7.39 0.11
C LEU A 9 -8.93 5.87 0.02
N SER A 10 -8.77 5.31 -1.18
CA SER A 10 -8.60 3.87 -1.36
C SER A 10 -7.31 3.37 -0.68
N VAL A 11 -6.19 4.08 -0.86
CA VAL A 11 -4.92 3.75 -0.19
C VAL A 11 -5.07 3.83 1.33
N LEU A 12 -5.73 4.86 1.85
CA LEU A 12 -5.98 5.00 3.28
C LEU A 12 -6.84 3.84 3.83
N ALA A 13 -7.89 3.45 3.10
CA ALA A 13 -8.73 2.30 3.48
C ALA A 13 -7.93 0.99 3.53
N TRP A 14 -7.04 0.75 2.57
CA TRP A 14 -6.15 -0.41 2.58
C TRP A 14 -5.17 -0.39 3.75
N ILE A 15 -4.58 0.78 4.06
CA ILE A 15 -3.71 0.94 5.23
C ILE A 15 -4.46 0.61 6.52
N LEU A 16 -5.69 1.12 6.69
CA LEU A 16 -6.52 0.82 7.86
C LEU A 16 -6.88 -0.67 7.95
N LEU A 17 -7.18 -1.32 6.83
CA LEU A 17 -7.47 -2.74 6.79
C LEU A 17 -6.26 -3.58 7.19
N ILE A 18 -5.07 -3.27 6.65
CA ILE A 18 -3.82 -3.93 7.02
C ILE A 18 -3.52 -3.72 8.51
N PHE A 19 -3.72 -2.50 9.01
CA PHE A 19 -3.52 -2.18 10.43
C PHE A 19 -4.47 -2.96 11.33
N ALA A 20 -5.76 -3.04 10.98
CA ALA A 20 -6.73 -3.84 11.70
C ALA A 20 -6.38 -5.33 11.69
N LEU A 21 -5.91 -5.86 10.56
CA LEU A 21 -5.42 -7.23 10.45
C LEU A 21 -4.22 -7.49 11.37
N LEU A 22 -3.25 -6.57 11.40
CA LEU A 22 -2.08 -6.67 12.28
C LEU A 22 -2.48 -6.69 13.76
N ILE A 23 -3.41 -5.81 14.17
CA ILE A 23 -3.93 -5.82 15.54
C ILE A 23 -4.62 -7.14 15.86
N THR A 24 -5.44 -7.66 14.94
CA THR A 24 -6.14 -8.93 15.12
C THR A 24 -5.13 -10.08 15.30
N VAL A 25 -4.08 -10.14 14.49
CA VAL A 25 -3.00 -11.14 14.63
C VAL A 25 -2.29 -10.98 15.97
N MET A 26 -1.98 -9.77 16.40
CA MET A 26 -1.35 -9.51 17.70
C MET A 26 -2.23 -9.94 18.88
N VAL A 27 -3.53 -9.71 18.84
CA VAL A 27 -4.46 -10.17 19.89
C VAL A 27 -4.53 -11.69 19.91
N PHE A 28 -4.66 -12.33 18.75
CA PHE A 28 -4.71 -13.80 18.66
C PHE A 28 -3.42 -14.49 19.14
N THR A 29 -2.26 -13.88 18.89
CA THR A 29 -0.97 -14.42 19.36
C THR A 29 -0.74 -14.19 20.84
N SER A 30 -1.39 -13.16 21.43
CA SER A 30 -1.32 -12.88 22.87
C SER A 30 -1.83 -14.05 23.71
N ASP A 31 -2.93 -14.67 23.31
CA ASP A 31 -3.51 -15.82 24.04
C ASP A 31 -2.56 -17.03 24.08
N LYS A 32 -1.76 -17.23 23.04
CA LYS A 32 -0.79 -18.34 22.98
C LYS A 32 0.47 -18.08 23.80
N ASN A 33 0.83 -16.83 24.04
CA ASN A 33 2.07 -16.43 24.71
C ASN A 33 1.82 -15.86 26.13
N ASN A 34 0.92 -16.49 26.88
CA ASN A 34 0.59 -16.07 28.26
C ASN A 34 0.23 -14.60 28.38
N GLY A 35 -0.48 -14.03 27.40
CA GLY A 35 -0.91 -12.63 27.42
C GLY A 35 0.09 -11.64 26.82
N VAL A 36 1.23 -12.08 26.28
CA VAL A 36 2.20 -11.20 25.60
C VAL A 36 1.96 -11.19 24.11
N PRO A 37 1.61 -10.03 23.50
CA PRO A 37 1.43 -9.94 22.06
C PRO A 37 2.73 -10.26 21.32
N SER A 38 2.67 -11.17 20.35
CA SER A 38 3.81 -11.55 19.53
C SER A 38 3.48 -11.40 18.04
N LEU A 39 4.44 -10.92 17.28
CA LEU A 39 4.37 -10.83 15.82
C LEU A 39 5.61 -11.47 15.21
N PHE A 40 5.44 -12.60 14.53
CA PHE A 40 6.54 -13.39 13.95
C PHE A 40 7.63 -13.76 14.99
N GLY A 41 7.23 -14.19 16.20
CA GLY A 41 8.14 -14.54 17.29
C GLY A 41 8.86 -13.35 17.92
N ARG A 42 8.43 -12.12 17.60
CA ARG A 42 8.97 -10.89 18.18
C ARG A 42 7.92 -10.20 19.05
N MET A 43 8.29 -9.83 20.25
CA MET A 43 7.42 -9.26 21.26
C MET A 43 7.84 -7.83 21.56
N PRO A 44 7.09 -6.82 21.10
CA PRO A 44 7.34 -5.44 21.45
C PRO A 44 6.90 -5.16 22.90
N MET A 45 7.80 -4.67 23.72
CA MET A 45 7.56 -4.38 25.13
C MET A 45 7.94 -2.93 25.45
N THR A 46 7.10 -2.26 26.25
CA THR A 46 7.37 -0.92 26.74
C THR A 46 8.12 -0.99 28.07
N VAL A 47 9.21 -0.28 28.17
CA VAL A 47 10.01 -0.18 29.40
C VAL A 47 9.32 0.76 30.38
N GLU A 48 8.99 0.27 31.58
CA GLU A 48 8.25 1.02 32.61
C GLU A 48 9.13 1.52 33.75
N SER A 49 10.38 1.05 33.87
CA SER A 49 11.34 1.43 34.91
C SER A 49 12.70 1.80 34.35
N ASP A 50 13.57 2.35 35.19
CA ASP A 50 14.93 2.72 34.82
C ASP A 50 15.97 1.69 35.27
N SER A 51 15.54 0.50 35.72
CA SER A 51 16.41 -0.56 36.26
C SER A 51 17.47 -1.05 35.26
N MET A 52 17.26 -0.84 33.97
CA MET A 52 18.18 -1.25 32.90
C MET A 52 18.96 -0.10 32.28
N GLU A 53 18.98 1.09 32.86
CA GLU A 53 19.88 2.15 32.43
C GLU A 53 21.35 1.72 32.59
N PRO A 54 22.23 2.07 31.66
CA PRO A 54 22.03 2.88 30.46
C PRO A 54 21.59 2.09 29.21
N THR A 55 21.42 0.77 29.32
CA THR A 55 21.09 -0.11 28.19
C THR A 55 19.80 0.31 27.52
N PHE A 56 18.73 0.51 28.26
CA PHE A 56 17.49 1.17 27.81
C PHE A 56 16.82 1.88 28.99
N LYS A 57 15.92 2.83 28.67
CA LYS A 57 15.31 3.73 29.63
C LYS A 57 13.80 3.60 29.68
N LYS A 58 13.21 4.05 30.75
CA LYS A 58 11.76 4.20 30.87
C LYS A 58 11.18 4.98 29.67
N GLY A 59 10.15 4.40 29.04
CA GLY A 59 9.52 4.95 27.85
C GLY A 59 10.16 4.52 26.53
N ASP A 60 11.19 3.69 26.55
CA ASP A 60 11.68 3.02 25.35
C ASP A 60 10.76 1.85 24.96
N LEU A 61 10.74 1.51 23.69
CA LEU A 61 10.21 0.24 23.20
C LEU A 61 11.39 -0.68 22.91
N ILE A 62 11.37 -1.86 23.49
CA ILE A 62 12.33 -2.93 23.22
C ILE A 62 11.66 -4.09 22.50
N ILE A 63 12.44 -4.87 21.76
CA ILE A 63 11.96 -6.07 21.08
C ILE A 63 12.63 -7.28 21.71
N ALA A 64 11.81 -8.14 22.32
CA ALA A 64 12.24 -9.47 22.73
C ALA A 64 11.91 -10.48 21.62
N LYS A 65 12.73 -11.52 21.48
CA LYS A 65 12.49 -12.68 20.61
C LYS A 65 12.22 -13.90 21.47
N GLU A 66 11.26 -14.70 21.07
CA GLU A 66 11.02 -16.02 21.66
C GLU A 66 12.28 -16.90 21.57
N ILE A 67 12.50 -17.72 22.57
CA ILE A 67 13.68 -18.56 22.71
C ILE A 67 13.27 -19.99 22.36
N ASP A 68 13.88 -20.53 21.32
CA ASP A 68 13.60 -21.89 20.84
C ASP A 68 14.28 -22.95 21.73
N ASP A 69 15.51 -22.66 22.18
CA ASP A 69 16.26 -23.50 23.11
C ASP A 69 16.80 -22.68 24.28
N ILE A 70 16.35 -22.99 25.46
CA ILE A 70 16.78 -22.39 26.72
C ILE A 70 18.29 -22.55 26.99
N ASN A 71 18.90 -23.59 26.38
CA ASN A 71 20.32 -23.86 26.53
C ASN A 71 21.22 -22.85 25.79
N GLU A 72 20.67 -22.09 24.85
CA GLU A 72 21.38 -21.01 24.17
C GLU A 72 21.59 -19.77 25.03
N LEU A 73 20.87 -19.67 26.16
CA LEU A 73 21.02 -18.54 27.07
C LEU A 73 22.37 -18.59 27.79
N LYS A 74 23.02 -17.44 27.86
CA LYS A 74 24.33 -17.23 28.46
C LYS A 74 24.28 -16.09 29.47
N VAL A 75 25.28 -16.04 30.35
CA VAL A 75 25.57 -14.85 31.15
C VAL A 75 25.73 -13.66 30.20
N ASP A 76 25.28 -12.49 30.62
CA ASP A 76 25.15 -11.24 29.89
C ASP A 76 23.96 -11.13 28.92
N ASP A 77 23.22 -12.20 28.67
CA ASP A 77 21.96 -12.09 27.94
C ASP A 77 20.91 -11.34 28.75
N VAL A 78 20.14 -10.48 28.09
CA VAL A 78 19.00 -9.77 28.69
C VAL A 78 17.73 -10.55 28.35
N ILE A 79 17.01 -10.98 29.37
CA ILE A 79 15.79 -11.77 29.23
C ILE A 79 14.58 -11.04 29.82
N SER A 80 13.42 -11.23 29.20
CA SER A 80 12.12 -10.82 29.73
C SER A 80 11.43 -12.04 30.32
N PHE A 81 10.87 -11.91 31.51
CA PHE A 81 10.28 -13.01 32.24
C PHE A 81 9.16 -12.55 33.18
N TRP A 82 8.26 -13.48 33.51
CA TRP A 82 7.20 -13.26 34.48
C TRP A 82 7.77 -13.29 35.89
N THR A 83 7.56 -12.23 36.66
CA THR A 83 7.86 -12.19 38.09
C THR A 83 6.78 -12.94 38.87
N ASN A 84 7.03 -13.10 40.19
CA ASN A 84 5.99 -13.56 41.12
C ASN A 84 5.17 -12.39 41.70
N GLU A 85 5.47 -11.18 41.29
CA GLU A 85 4.76 -9.99 41.71
C GLU A 85 3.46 -9.81 40.96
N ILE A 86 2.43 -9.41 41.68
CA ILE A 86 1.13 -9.06 41.14
C ILE A 86 0.88 -7.59 41.44
N VAL A 87 0.78 -6.77 40.40
CA VAL A 87 0.44 -5.34 40.52
C VAL A 87 -0.93 -5.12 39.87
N GLU A 88 -1.84 -4.53 40.60
CA GLU A 88 -3.23 -4.29 40.14
C GLU A 88 -3.94 -5.55 39.60
N GLY A 89 -3.65 -6.72 40.18
CA GLY A 89 -4.22 -8.00 39.80
C GLY A 89 -3.62 -8.62 38.53
N GLN A 90 -2.55 -8.06 37.99
CA GLN A 90 -1.85 -8.55 36.79
C GLN A 90 -0.44 -9.03 37.13
N ASN A 91 -0.01 -10.10 36.47
CA ASN A 91 1.38 -10.55 36.54
C ASN A 91 2.30 -9.47 35.95
N VAL A 92 3.44 -9.23 36.57
CA VAL A 92 4.43 -8.26 36.11
C VAL A 92 5.50 -8.94 35.28
N ILE A 93 5.84 -8.33 34.17
CA ILE A 93 6.98 -8.74 33.35
C ILE A 93 8.18 -7.88 33.73
N ASN A 94 9.29 -8.52 34.05
CA ASN A 94 10.56 -7.87 34.26
C ASN A 94 11.52 -8.19 33.09
N THR A 95 12.47 -7.28 32.86
CA THR A 95 13.50 -7.47 31.80
C THR A 95 14.83 -7.11 32.41
N HIS A 96 15.65 -8.10 32.72
CA HIS A 96 16.94 -7.95 33.38
C HIS A 96 18.03 -8.79 32.72
N ARG A 97 19.28 -8.55 33.06
CA ARG A 97 20.45 -9.26 32.54
C ARG A 97 20.73 -10.51 33.39
N ILE A 98 21.05 -11.60 32.73
CA ILE A 98 21.54 -12.82 33.37
C ILE A 98 22.94 -12.55 33.92
N VAL A 99 23.14 -12.69 35.21
CA VAL A 99 24.44 -12.54 35.86
C VAL A 99 25.04 -13.88 36.28
N GLU A 100 24.20 -14.89 36.50
CA GLU A 100 24.64 -16.24 36.87
C GLU A 100 23.63 -17.28 36.36
N ILE A 101 24.13 -18.43 35.96
CA ILE A 101 23.32 -19.61 35.61
C ILE A 101 23.61 -20.70 36.63
N LYS A 102 22.56 -21.18 37.27
CA LYS A 102 22.63 -22.25 38.28
C LYS A 102 21.97 -23.52 37.77
N ASP A 103 22.48 -24.63 38.17
CA ASP A 103 21.78 -25.93 38.09
C ASP A 103 21.06 -26.17 39.40
N ASP A 104 19.75 -26.16 39.37
CA ASP A 104 18.91 -26.47 40.52
C ASP A 104 18.22 -27.83 40.28
N ASN A 105 18.82 -28.90 40.79
CA ASN A 105 18.32 -30.27 40.67
C ASN A 105 18.05 -30.70 39.21
N GLY A 106 18.96 -30.36 38.31
CA GLY A 106 18.85 -30.69 36.86
C GLY A 106 17.98 -29.71 36.05
N THR A 107 17.50 -28.66 36.69
CA THR A 107 16.80 -27.55 36.00
C THR A 107 17.68 -26.32 36.00
N LYS A 108 17.89 -25.73 34.84
CA LYS A 108 18.61 -24.46 34.74
C LYS A 108 17.80 -23.34 35.39
N GLY A 109 18.42 -22.63 36.32
CA GLY A 109 17.90 -21.43 36.91
C GLY A 109 18.78 -20.22 36.56
N PHE A 110 18.19 -19.08 36.37
CA PHE A 110 18.88 -17.86 35.97
C PHE A 110 18.76 -16.83 37.11
N ILE A 111 19.90 -16.31 37.59
CA ILE A 111 19.95 -15.16 38.46
C ILE A 111 20.10 -13.95 37.56
N THR A 112 19.20 -12.99 37.76
CA THR A 112 19.13 -11.77 36.96
C THR A 112 19.41 -10.54 37.78
N LYS A 113 19.77 -9.46 37.10
CA LYS A 113 20.03 -8.15 37.72
C LYS A 113 19.72 -7.04 36.73
N GLY A 114 19.08 -5.98 37.15
CA GLY A 114 18.98 -4.74 36.39
C GLY A 114 20.34 -4.06 36.28
N ASP A 115 20.67 -3.55 35.08
CA ASP A 115 21.97 -2.90 34.84
C ASP A 115 22.22 -1.70 35.76
N ASN A 116 21.14 -1.04 36.21
CA ASN A 116 21.19 0.10 37.15
C ASN A 116 20.93 -0.29 38.61
N ASN A 117 20.78 -1.57 38.89
CA ASN A 117 20.54 -2.02 40.26
C ASN A 117 21.87 -2.37 40.96
N ASP A 118 21.94 -2.15 42.25
CA ASP A 118 23.14 -2.51 43.06
C ASP A 118 23.19 -4.02 43.34
N GLN A 119 22.02 -4.66 43.47
CA GLN A 119 21.90 -6.05 43.90
C GLN A 119 21.23 -6.91 42.85
N ASN A 120 21.53 -8.21 42.88
CA ASN A 120 20.84 -9.21 42.07
C ASN A 120 19.37 -9.33 42.52
N ASP A 121 18.54 -9.81 41.58
CA ASP A 121 17.15 -10.16 41.92
C ASP A 121 17.14 -11.27 42.96
N THR A 122 16.19 -11.21 43.89
CA THR A 122 16.14 -12.10 45.04
C THR A 122 15.59 -13.50 44.74
N TYR A 123 15.13 -13.71 43.50
CA TYR A 123 14.52 -14.95 43.04
C TYR A 123 15.26 -15.52 41.84
N ILE A 124 15.16 -16.85 41.69
CA ILE A 124 15.69 -17.56 40.52
C ILE A 124 14.62 -17.57 39.43
N VAL A 125 15.00 -17.19 38.20
CA VAL A 125 14.13 -17.26 37.04
C VAL A 125 14.27 -18.64 36.40
N TYR A 126 13.19 -19.40 36.38
CA TYR A 126 13.14 -20.71 35.75
C TYR A 126 12.67 -20.59 34.29
N PRO A 127 13.02 -21.58 33.41
CA PRO A 127 12.65 -21.59 31.98
C PRO A 127 11.17 -21.33 31.73
N SER A 128 10.28 -21.86 32.57
CA SER A 128 8.82 -21.70 32.43
C SER A 128 8.32 -20.26 32.62
N LYS A 129 9.14 -19.40 33.19
CA LYS A 129 8.82 -17.98 33.40
C LYS A 129 9.39 -17.09 32.31
N ILE A 130 10.32 -17.58 31.50
CA ILE A 130 11.00 -16.78 30.48
C ILE A 130 10.06 -16.59 29.30
N ILE A 131 9.92 -15.34 28.89
CA ILE A 131 9.10 -14.91 27.74
C ILE A 131 9.96 -14.83 26.48
N GLY A 132 11.17 -14.27 26.60
CA GLY A 132 12.05 -14.10 25.47
C GLY A 132 13.35 -13.37 25.82
N LYS A 133 14.25 -13.34 24.84
CA LYS A 133 15.55 -12.65 24.92
C LYS A 133 15.49 -11.33 24.16
N TRP A 134 16.02 -10.28 24.73
CA TRP A 134 16.16 -8.99 24.05
C TRP A 134 17.07 -9.10 22.81
N THR A 135 16.62 -8.52 21.71
CA THR A 135 17.31 -8.61 20.42
C THR A 135 18.42 -7.56 20.21
N GLY A 136 18.69 -6.72 21.24
CA GLY A 136 19.55 -5.55 21.10
C GLY A 136 18.83 -4.32 20.49
N SER A 137 17.60 -4.49 20.00
CA SER A 137 16.83 -3.40 19.39
C SER A 137 16.12 -2.56 20.43
N ARG A 138 16.34 -1.25 20.38
CA ARG A 138 15.73 -0.24 21.23
C ARG A 138 15.19 0.89 20.37
N MET A 139 13.96 1.29 20.60
CA MET A 139 13.30 2.42 19.93
C MET A 139 12.93 3.48 20.97
N PRO A 140 13.78 4.49 21.17
CA PRO A 140 13.48 5.59 22.07
C PRO A 140 12.20 6.30 21.65
N VAL A 141 11.44 6.82 22.62
CA VAL A 141 10.20 7.58 22.38
C VAL A 141 9.02 6.73 21.90
N LEU A 142 9.21 5.65 21.16
CA LEU A 142 8.10 4.84 20.64
C LEU A 142 7.31 4.14 21.76
N GLY A 143 7.97 3.76 22.84
CA GLY A 143 7.30 3.23 24.04
C GLY A 143 6.37 4.28 24.68
N ARG A 144 6.77 5.55 24.69
CA ARG A 144 5.90 6.66 25.19
C ARG A 144 4.66 6.83 24.32
N LEU A 145 4.81 6.74 22.99
CA LEU A 145 3.68 6.75 22.07
C LEU A 145 2.75 5.56 22.32
N MET A 146 3.30 4.35 22.47
CA MET A 146 2.53 3.14 22.78
C MET A 146 1.81 3.28 24.13
N LYS A 147 2.48 3.83 25.14
CA LYS A 147 1.85 4.10 26.43
C LYS A 147 0.71 5.11 26.30
N PHE A 148 0.89 6.19 25.54
CA PHE A 148 -0.17 7.16 25.26
C PHE A 148 -1.36 6.51 24.56
N LEU A 149 -1.12 5.68 23.55
CA LEU A 149 -2.18 4.96 22.81
C LEU A 149 -2.99 4.02 23.70
N LYS A 150 -2.38 3.46 24.77
CA LYS A 150 -3.07 2.62 25.76
C LYS A 150 -3.95 3.42 26.73
N THR A 151 -3.76 4.75 26.84
CA THR A 151 -4.62 5.60 27.67
C THR A 151 -5.99 5.79 27.01
N LYS A 152 -7.04 6.00 27.82
CA LYS A 152 -8.39 6.30 27.32
C LYS A 152 -8.38 7.47 26.33
N THR A 153 -7.65 8.54 26.66
CA THR A 153 -7.53 9.75 25.84
C THR A 153 -6.75 9.47 24.54
N GLY A 154 -5.63 8.77 24.63
CA GLY A 154 -4.82 8.41 23.46
C GLY A 154 -5.58 7.52 22.48
N PHE A 155 -6.27 6.50 23.02
CA PHE A 155 -7.14 5.63 22.21
C PHE A 155 -8.26 6.43 21.54
N LEU A 156 -8.94 7.30 22.29
CA LEU A 156 -10.02 8.14 21.75
C LEU A 156 -9.52 9.03 20.60
N VAL A 157 -8.43 9.77 20.84
CA VAL A 157 -7.92 10.79 19.89
C VAL A 157 -7.25 10.15 18.69
N CYS A 158 -6.44 9.11 18.90
CA CYS A 158 -5.63 8.55 17.83
C CYS A 158 -6.34 7.44 17.05
N ILE A 159 -7.32 6.78 17.62
CA ILE A 159 -8.00 5.64 16.99
C ILE A 159 -9.47 5.95 16.77
N LEU A 160 -10.22 6.25 17.83
CA LEU A 160 -11.69 6.36 17.74
C LEU A 160 -12.15 7.57 16.91
N ILE A 161 -11.56 8.75 17.13
CA ILE A 161 -11.94 9.96 16.39
C ILE A 161 -11.64 9.83 14.88
N PRO A 162 -10.43 9.47 14.43
CA PRO A 162 -10.16 9.29 13.00
C PRO A 162 -11.05 8.21 12.36
N MET A 163 -11.31 7.11 13.09
CA MET A 163 -12.20 6.06 12.59
C MET A 163 -13.65 6.53 12.46
N ALA A 164 -14.15 7.32 13.43
CA ALA A 164 -15.49 7.90 13.38
C ALA A 164 -15.62 8.90 12.22
N ILE A 165 -14.63 9.77 12.00
CA ILE A 165 -14.60 10.70 10.87
C ILE A 165 -14.61 9.93 9.54
N PHE A 166 -13.79 8.89 9.43
CA PHE A 166 -13.76 8.03 8.25
C PHE A 166 -15.11 7.34 8.00
N PHE A 167 -15.71 6.79 9.06
CA PHE A 167 -17.03 6.16 8.99
C PHE A 167 -18.11 7.14 8.53
N LEU A 168 -18.15 8.35 9.10
CA LEU A 168 -19.11 9.39 8.70
C LEU A 168 -18.89 9.81 7.24
N PHE A 169 -17.66 9.87 6.78
CA PHE A 169 -17.34 10.17 5.39
C PHE A 169 -17.85 9.07 4.44
N GLU A 170 -17.62 7.80 4.75
CA GLU A 170 -18.12 6.68 3.94
C GLU A 170 -19.65 6.60 3.98
N LEU A 171 -20.26 6.86 5.14
CA LEU A 171 -21.71 6.95 5.28
C LEU A 171 -22.30 8.07 4.41
N PHE A 172 -21.69 9.26 4.42
CA PHE A 172 -22.08 10.38 3.57
C PHE A 172 -22.00 10.01 2.09
N LYS A 173 -20.92 9.36 1.68
CA LYS A 173 -20.72 8.87 0.30
C LYS A 173 -21.79 7.84 -0.09
N LEU A 174 -22.13 6.90 0.79
CA LEU A 174 -23.18 5.93 0.59
C LEU A 174 -24.55 6.63 0.39
N ILE A 175 -24.88 7.60 1.27
CA ILE A 175 -26.13 8.38 1.17
C ILE A 175 -26.18 9.12 -0.18
N MET A 176 -25.07 9.74 -0.63
CA MET A 176 -25.02 10.43 -1.92
C MET A 176 -25.23 9.47 -3.10
N VAL A 177 -24.68 8.25 -3.04
CA VAL A 177 -24.91 7.22 -4.06
C VAL A 177 -26.39 6.79 -4.08
N VAL A 178 -26.99 6.57 -2.90
CA VAL A 178 -28.43 6.20 -2.80
C VAL A 178 -29.33 7.32 -3.33
N ILE A 179 -29.00 8.59 -3.03
CA ILE A 179 -29.74 9.74 -3.57
C ILE A 179 -29.59 9.80 -5.10
N GLN A 180 -28.39 9.61 -5.64
CA GLN A 180 -28.16 9.57 -7.09
C GLN A 180 -28.91 8.40 -7.75
N MET A 181 -28.96 7.23 -7.15
CA MET A 181 -29.76 6.12 -7.66
C MET A 181 -31.27 6.42 -7.64
N ARG A 182 -31.78 7.10 -6.60
CA ARG A 182 -33.18 7.54 -6.55
C ARG A 182 -33.49 8.68 -7.53
N GLN A 183 -32.50 9.51 -7.87
CA GLN A 183 -32.63 10.56 -8.89
C GLN A 183 -32.33 10.05 -10.30
N GLY A 184 -31.64 8.93 -10.43
CA GLY A 184 -31.29 8.29 -11.70
C GLY A 184 -32.45 7.60 -12.42
N ASP A 185 -33.62 7.48 -11.79
CA ASP A 185 -34.87 7.16 -12.51
C ASP A 185 -35.47 8.38 -13.26
N LYS A 186 -34.81 9.53 -13.13
CA LYS A 186 -34.88 10.61 -14.12
C LYS A 186 -33.61 10.54 -14.96
N THR A 187 -33.41 9.47 -15.75
CA THR A 187 -32.76 9.63 -17.04
C THR A 187 -33.41 10.86 -17.66
N PRO A 188 -32.66 11.88 -18.12
CA PRO A 188 -33.22 12.74 -19.13
C PRO A 188 -33.63 11.75 -20.21
N GLU A 189 -34.92 11.58 -20.42
CA GLU A 189 -35.42 11.12 -21.71
C GLU A 189 -34.70 12.04 -22.68
N LEU A 190 -33.58 11.58 -23.21
CA LEU A 190 -33.01 12.10 -24.44
C LEU A 190 -34.16 11.91 -25.39
N ASP A 191 -34.84 13.03 -25.67
CA ASP A 191 -36.01 13.09 -26.49
C ASP A 191 -35.74 12.17 -27.67
N GLU A 192 -36.55 11.15 -27.90
CA GLU A 192 -36.35 10.23 -29.05
C GLU A 192 -36.17 11.03 -30.34
N GLU A 193 -36.72 12.24 -30.41
CA GLU A 193 -36.48 13.22 -31.46
C GLU A 193 -35.03 13.74 -31.50
N GLU A 194 -34.36 13.95 -30.35
CA GLU A 194 -32.99 14.45 -30.35
C GLU A 194 -31.99 13.36 -30.74
N ILE A 195 -32.25 12.09 -30.36
CA ILE A 195 -31.50 10.93 -30.81
C ILE A 195 -31.70 10.73 -32.32
N LYS A 196 -32.94 10.81 -32.80
CA LYS A 196 -33.28 10.74 -34.25
C LYS A 196 -32.65 11.88 -35.01
N LYS A 197 -32.66 13.11 -34.50
CA LYS A 197 -32.00 14.26 -35.14
C LYS A 197 -30.49 14.07 -35.25
N ARG A 198 -29.82 13.63 -34.22
CA ARG A 198 -28.37 13.37 -34.27
C ARG A 198 -28.02 12.24 -35.23
N ALA A 199 -28.79 11.15 -35.20
CA ALA A 199 -28.59 10.04 -36.15
C ALA A 199 -28.82 10.48 -37.60
N ILE A 200 -29.80 11.33 -37.89
CA ILE A 200 -30.06 11.89 -39.21
C ILE A 200 -28.94 12.86 -39.65
N GLU A 201 -28.45 13.71 -38.75
CA GLU A 201 -27.34 14.62 -39.03
C GLU A 201 -26.03 13.86 -39.30
N GLU A 202 -25.76 12.80 -38.56
CA GLU A 202 -24.60 11.94 -38.75
C GLU A 202 -24.68 11.21 -40.10
N TYR A 203 -25.84 10.65 -40.44
CA TYR A 203 -26.07 9.99 -41.73
C TYR A 203 -25.96 10.96 -42.91
N LEU A 204 -26.49 12.19 -42.81
CA LEU A 204 -26.35 13.22 -43.84
C LEU A 204 -24.91 13.73 -43.98
N ALA A 205 -24.15 13.80 -42.88
CA ALA A 205 -22.74 14.16 -42.90
C ALA A 205 -21.89 13.08 -43.59
N GLU A 206 -22.21 11.82 -43.37
CA GLU A 206 -21.55 10.66 -44.00
C GLU A 206 -21.85 10.59 -45.49
N GLN A 207 -23.12 10.81 -45.88
CA GLN A 207 -23.50 10.90 -47.32
C GLN A 207 -22.83 12.08 -48.03
N LYS A 208 -22.69 13.24 -47.38
CA LYS A 208 -21.99 14.38 -47.97
C LYS A 208 -20.50 14.09 -48.17
N LYS A 209 -19.86 13.40 -47.24
CA LYS A 209 -18.47 12.96 -47.38
C LYS A 209 -18.30 11.97 -48.53
N ALA A 210 -19.16 10.98 -48.61
CA ALA A 210 -19.12 9.99 -49.73
C ALA A 210 -19.36 10.64 -51.08
N GLN A 211 -20.24 11.65 -51.18
CA GLN A 211 -20.45 12.42 -52.43
C GLN A 211 -19.24 13.31 -52.80
N GLN A 212 -18.55 13.88 -51.83
CA GLN A 212 -17.33 14.66 -52.04
C GLN A 212 -16.16 13.78 -52.51
N GLU A 213 -16.01 12.60 -51.92
CA GLU A 213 -15.00 11.62 -52.34
C GLU A 213 -15.26 11.13 -53.79
N SER A 214 -16.52 10.81 -54.11
CA SER A 214 -16.87 10.37 -55.47
C SER A 214 -16.76 11.48 -56.52
N ALA A 215 -16.95 12.76 -56.14
CA ALA A 215 -16.73 13.90 -57.04
C ALA A 215 -15.24 14.19 -57.23
N GLY A 216 -14.42 14.02 -56.17
CA GLY A 216 -12.95 14.13 -56.24
C GLY A 216 -12.32 13.06 -57.17
N GLU A 217 -12.79 11.81 -57.06
CA GLU A 217 -12.33 10.71 -57.93
C GLU A 217 -12.68 10.92 -59.40
N LYS A 218 -13.84 11.50 -59.70
CA LYS A 218 -14.22 11.85 -61.08
C LYS A 218 -13.38 12.99 -61.65
N GLN A 219 -13.00 13.99 -60.87
CA GLN A 219 -12.12 15.07 -61.34
C GLN A 219 -10.69 14.57 -61.58
N GLN A 220 -10.16 13.71 -60.69
CA GLN A 220 -8.83 13.14 -60.88
C GLN A 220 -8.73 12.22 -62.11
N LYS A 221 -9.82 11.49 -62.45
CA LYS A 221 -9.88 10.65 -63.62
C LYS A 221 -9.98 11.45 -64.95
N THR A 222 -10.57 12.65 -64.91
CA THR A 222 -10.68 13.54 -66.05
C THR A 222 -9.36 14.27 -66.33
N GLU A 223 -8.60 14.64 -65.31
CA GLU A 223 -7.27 15.22 -65.48
C GLU A 223 -6.25 14.23 -66.00
N THR A 224 -6.31 12.95 -65.56
CA THR A 224 -5.40 11.89 -66.03
C THR A 224 -5.64 11.55 -67.49
N VAL A 225 -6.89 11.66 -67.99
CA VAL A 225 -7.23 11.40 -69.46
C VAL A 225 -6.79 12.59 -70.28
N GLN A 226 -6.82 13.85 -69.82
CA GLN A 226 -6.36 15.01 -70.58
C GLN A 226 -4.82 15.12 -70.63
N SER A 227 -4.09 14.66 -69.63
CA SER A 227 -2.63 14.63 -69.66
C SER A 227 -2.11 13.53 -70.54
N GLY A 228 -2.73 12.36 -70.59
CA GLY A 228 -2.38 11.26 -71.52
C GLY A 228 -2.62 11.56 -72.98
N SER A 229 -3.62 12.39 -73.36
CA SER A 229 -3.88 12.81 -74.70
C SER A 229 -2.93 13.90 -75.24
N LYS A 230 -2.31 14.70 -74.34
CA LYS A 230 -1.28 15.67 -74.74
C LYS A 230 0.08 15.02 -74.97
N GLU A 231 0.45 14.03 -74.14
CA GLU A 231 1.71 13.30 -74.35
C GLU A 231 1.74 12.44 -75.60
N SER A 232 0.61 11.83 -75.97
CA SER A 232 0.50 11.08 -77.29
C SER A 232 0.58 11.97 -78.50
N SER A 233 0.15 13.24 -78.46
CA SER A 233 0.23 14.16 -79.61
C SER A 233 1.62 14.79 -79.76
N GLU A 234 2.38 14.90 -78.69
CA GLU A 234 3.75 15.43 -78.69
C GLU A 234 4.78 14.40 -79.17
N GLN A 235 4.61 13.12 -78.86
CA GLN A 235 5.44 12.01 -79.32
C GLN A 235 5.20 11.71 -80.86
N ALA A 236 3.98 11.89 -81.36
CA ALA A 236 3.68 11.72 -82.77
C ALA A 236 4.28 12.85 -83.66
N GLN A 237 4.45 14.06 -83.15
CA GLN A 237 5.09 15.18 -83.86
C GLN A 237 6.62 15.09 -83.88
N GLN A 238 7.25 14.49 -82.86
CA GLN A 238 8.71 14.26 -82.82
C GLN A 238 9.15 13.13 -83.76
N GLN A 239 8.34 12.07 -83.98
CA GLN A 239 8.68 10.96 -84.85
C GLN A 239 8.57 11.32 -86.33
N THR A 240 7.70 12.27 -86.72
CA THR A 240 7.62 12.78 -88.08
C THR A 240 8.75 13.74 -88.43
N ALA A 241 9.28 14.49 -87.52
CA ALA A 241 10.42 15.38 -87.75
C ALA A 241 11.77 14.64 -87.89
N GLU A 242 11.96 13.50 -87.18
CA GLU A 242 13.17 12.67 -87.37
C GLU A 242 13.19 11.89 -88.69
N THR A 243 12.03 11.45 -89.20
CA THR A 243 11.94 10.69 -90.46
C THR A 243 12.18 11.59 -91.68
N ASP A 244 11.86 12.88 -91.65
CA ASP A 244 12.13 13.82 -92.75
C ASP A 244 13.59 14.32 -92.76
N ALA A 245 14.26 14.39 -91.61
CA ALA A 245 15.68 14.74 -91.49
C ALA A 245 16.62 13.62 -91.95
N GLU A 246 16.20 12.34 -91.88
CA GLU A 246 16.97 11.17 -92.34
C GLU A 246 16.86 10.96 -93.88
N LYS A 247 15.77 11.46 -94.47
CA LYS A 247 15.60 11.41 -95.97
C LYS A 247 16.41 12.47 -96.75
N GLU A 248 16.73 13.58 -96.11
CA GLU A 248 17.55 14.64 -96.70
C GLU A 248 19.06 14.36 -96.70
N LYS A 249 19.54 13.48 -95.78
CA LYS A 249 20.94 13.08 -95.71
C LYS A 249 21.37 11.91 -96.58
N SER A 250 20.42 11.32 -97.34
CA SER A 250 20.70 10.19 -98.27
C SER A 250 20.65 10.57 -99.75
N ALA A 251 20.66 11.88 -100.05
CA ALA A 251 20.59 12.40 -101.41
C ALA A 251 21.71 13.41 -101.76
N GLU A 252 22.93 13.25 -101.19
CA GLU A 252 24.16 13.86 -101.65
C GLU A 252 25.29 12.82 -101.69
#